data_95dc985d740fdaa8276df1a6a6c463b9
#
_entry.id   95dc985d740fdaa8276df1a6a6c463b9
#
_cell.length_a   1.000
_cell.length_b   1.000
_cell.length_c   1.000
_cell.angle_alpha   90.00
_cell.angle_beta   90.00
_cell.angle_gamma   90.00
#
_symmetry.space_group_name_H-M   'P 1'
#
loop_
_entity.id
_entity.type
_entity.pdbx_description
1 polymer ?
#
loop_
_entity_poly.entity_id
_entity_poly.type
_entity_poly.pdbx_seq_one_letter_code
_entity_poly.pdbx_strand_id
1 'polypeptide(L)'
;KEAAEKAKIELSTVLSTNINLPFITADATGPKHLDLTLTRAKFNELTEDLVQATMEPTKKAIADSGYTIDEIDKIILVGGSSRIPAVQDAIKSILGKEPSKGVNPDECVAIGAAIQAGVLVGDVKDVLLLDVTPLSLGIETLGGVFTKIIDRNTTIPTSGSQVFSTAVDNQPSVDVHVLQG
;
A
#
# COMPACT_ATOMS: atom_id res chain seq x y z
N LYS A 1 9.27 -20.23 -2.85
CA LYS A 1 8.48 -19.00 -2.97
C LYS A 1 7.12 -19.30 -3.60
N GLU A 2 7.06 -19.79 -4.85
CA GLU A 2 5.82 -20.04 -5.60
C GLU A 2 4.83 -20.96 -4.85
N ALA A 3 5.30 -22.06 -4.26
CA ALA A 3 4.45 -22.96 -3.48
C ALA A 3 3.83 -22.29 -2.25
N ALA A 4 4.59 -21.40 -1.58
CA ALA A 4 4.07 -20.64 -0.45
C ALA A 4 3.03 -19.60 -0.91
N GLU A 5 3.23 -18.95 -2.05
CA GLU A 5 2.28 -18.01 -2.63
C GLU A 5 0.98 -18.70 -3.04
N LYS A 6 1.09 -19.86 -3.69
CA LYS A 6 -0.07 -20.69 -4.01
C LYS A 6 -0.85 -21.08 -2.76
N ALA A 7 -0.16 -21.56 -1.71
CA ALA A 7 -0.80 -21.91 -0.45
C ALA A 7 -1.49 -20.69 0.20
N LYS A 8 -0.87 -19.51 0.18
CA LYS A 8 -1.48 -18.26 0.66
C LYS A 8 -2.79 -17.95 -0.07
N ILE A 9 -2.81 -18.08 -1.40
CA ILE A 9 -4.00 -17.83 -2.22
C ILE A 9 -5.11 -18.83 -1.88
N GLU A 10 -4.78 -20.11 -1.82
CA GLU A 10 -5.73 -21.18 -1.49
C GLU A 10 -6.33 -21.01 -0.09
N LEU A 11 -5.50 -20.64 0.90
CA LEU A 11 -5.95 -20.41 2.28
C LEU A 11 -6.86 -19.19 2.45
N SER A 12 -7.04 -18.35 1.43
CA SER A 12 -8.08 -17.32 1.44
C SER A 12 -9.48 -17.92 1.31
N THR A 13 -9.62 -19.12 0.74
CA THR A 13 -10.91 -19.79 0.53
C THR A 13 -11.08 -21.07 1.32
N VAL A 14 -10.02 -21.87 1.49
CA VAL A 14 -10.05 -23.14 2.24
C VAL A 14 -9.39 -23.00 3.62
N LEU A 15 -9.67 -23.93 4.52
CA LEU A 15 -9.13 -23.93 5.88
C LEU A 15 -7.77 -24.62 5.99
N SER A 16 -7.41 -25.42 5.01
CA SER A 16 -6.09 -26.08 4.95
C SER A 16 -5.72 -26.37 3.50
N THR A 17 -4.41 -26.39 3.24
CA THR A 17 -3.85 -26.78 1.95
C THR A 17 -2.59 -27.62 2.15
N ASN A 18 -2.20 -28.36 1.11
CA ASN A 18 -0.99 -29.17 1.12
C ASN A 18 0.09 -28.55 0.25
N ILE A 19 1.29 -28.41 0.80
CA ILE A 19 2.50 -28.00 0.09
C ILE A 19 3.32 -29.23 -0.17
N ASN A 20 3.35 -29.72 -1.39
CA ASN A 20 4.12 -30.87 -1.82
C ASN A 20 5.18 -30.44 -2.84
N LEU A 21 6.45 -30.56 -2.45
CA LEU A 21 7.60 -30.30 -3.29
C LEU A 21 8.44 -31.58 -3.38
N PRO A 22 8.28 -32.36 -4.46
CA PRO A 22 9.05 -33.60 -4.63
C PRO A 22 10.50 -33.30 -4.99
N PHE A 23 11.39 -34.22 -4.63
CA PHE A 23 12.80 -34.23 -5.05
C PHE A 23 13.60 -32.97 -4.66
N ILE A 24 13.42 -32.44 -3.44
CA ILE A 24 14.17 -31.25 -2.97
C ILE A 24 15.66 -31.56 -2.91
N THR A 25 16.03 -32.75 -2.41
CA THR A 25 17.42 -33.24 -2.29
C THR A 25 17.42 -34.76 -2.22
N ALA A 26 18.62 -35.35 -2.25
CA ALA A 26 18.79 -36.76 -2.03
C ALA A 26 19.95 -37.01 -1.05
N ASP A 27 19.83 -38.02 -0.23
CA ASP A 27 20.89 -38.53 0.65
C ASP A 27 21.08 -40.03 0.47
N ALA A 28 21.88 -40.64 1.36
CA ALA A 28 22.15 -42.09 1.33
C ALA A 28 20.89 -42.97 1.47
N THR A 29 19.78 -42.43 1.95
CA THR A 29 18.50 -43.12 2.12
C THR A 29 17.54 -42.91 0.94
N GLY A 30 17.93 -42.09 -0.07
CA GLY A 30 17.16 -41.82 -1.27
C GLY A 30 16.67 -40.38 -1.38
N PRO A 31 15.74 -40.10 -2.32
CA PRO A 31 15.21 -38.76 -2.55
C PRO A 31 14.38 -38.27 -1.35
N LYS A 32 14.49 -36.95 -1.07
CA LYS A 32 13.74 -36.24 -0.03
C LYS A 32 12.73 -35.33 -0.65
N HIS A 33 11.56 -35.29 -0.05
CA HIS A 33 10.41 -34.49 -0.46
C HIS A 33 9.99 -33.59 0.71
N LEU A 34 9.47 -32.42 0.41
CA LEU A 34 8.71 -31.64 1.38
C LEU A 34 7.22 -31.91 1.15
N ASP A 35 6.58 -32.49 2.13
CA ASP A 35 5.14 -32.71 2.16
C ASP A 35 4.60 -32.17 3.49
N LEU A 36 3.81 -31.12 3.43
CA LEU A 36 3.43 -30.36 4.60
C LEU A 36 2.00 -29.84 4.43
N THR A 37 1.14 -30.11 5.39
CA THR A 37 -0.18 -29.49 5.46
C THR A 37 -0.11 -28.18 6.22
N LEU A 38 -0.52 -27.10 5.57
CA LEU A 38 -0.62 -25.77 6.16
C LEU A 38 -2.10 -25.42 6.40
N THR A 39 -2.45 -25.10 7.66
CA THR A 39 -3.79 -24.63 8.00
C THR A 39 -3.87 -23.10 7.94
N ARG A 40 -5.07 -22.55 7.70
CA ARG A 40 -5.32 -21.10 7.77
C ARG A 40 -4.96 -20.53 9.15
N ALA A 41 -5.25 -21.27 10.22
CA ALA A 41 -4.88 -20.83 11.57
C ALA A 41 -3.38 -20.66 11.72
N LYS A 42 -2.58 -21.62 11.22
CA LYS A 42 -1.11 -21.53 11.26
C LYS A 42 -0.59 -20.43 10.33
N PHE A 43 -1.20 -20.26 9.17
CA PHE A 43 -0.88 -19.14 8.28
C PHE A 43 -1.15 -17.79 8.94
N ASN A 44 -2.29 -17.62 9.59
CA ASN A 44 -2.63 -16.39 10.31
C ASN A 44 -1.64 -16.10 11.44
N GLU A 45 -1.28 -17.13 12.23
CA GLU A 45 -0.24 -17.01 13.28
C GLU A 45 1.10 -16.52 12.70
N LEU A 46 1.54 -17.08 11.57
CA LEU A 46 2.81 -16.72 10.92
C LEU A 46 2.82 -15.34 10.27
N THR A 47 1.66 -14.73 10.02
CA THR A 47 1.51 -13.46 9.33
C THR A 47 0.82 -12.39 10.18
N GLU A 48 0.57 -12.67 11.46
CA GLU A 48 -0.13 -11.76 12.36
C GLU A 48 0.56 -10.40 12.48
N ASP A 49 1.87 -10.39 12.62
CA ASP A 49 2.69 -9.17 12.70
C ASP A 49 2.55 -8.30 11.45
N LEU A 50 2.49 -8.92 10.28
CA LEU A 50 2.30 -8.22 8.99
C LEU A 50 0.90 -7.60 8.90
N VAL A 51 -0.13 -8.32 9.34
CA VAL A 51 -1.49 -7.78 9.38
C VAL A 51 -1.58 -6.63 10.38
N GLN A 52 -1.03 -6.79 11.58
CA GLN A 52 -1.02 -5.73 12.61
C GLN A 52 -0.26 -4.49 12.15
N ALA A 53 0.85 -4.64 11.44
CA ALA A 53 1.61 -3.52 10.90
C ALA A 53 0.82 -2.63 9.93
N THR A 54 -0.24 -3.15 9.29
CA THR A 54 -1.11 -2.37 8.41
C THR A 54 -2.12 -1.49 9.16
N MET A 55 -2.33 -1.74 10.45
CA MET A 55 -3.36 -1.07 11.24
C MET A 55 -3.01 0.38 11.57
N GLU A 56 -1.76 0.66 11.90
CA GLU A 56 -1.32 2.04 12.23
C GLU A 56 -1.40 2.99 11.03
N PRO A 57 -0.91 2.63 9.82
CA PRO A 57 -1.14 3.46 8.63
C PRO A 57 -2.63 3.68 8.32
N THR A 58 -3.48 2.67 8.55
CA THR A 58 -4.92 2.78 8.33
C THR A 58 -5.55 3.80 9.29
N LYS A 59 -5.26 3.70 10.58
CA LYS A 59 -5.75 4.66 11.59
C LYS A 59 -5.25 6.08 11.30
N LYS A 60 -3.98 6.20 10.91
CA LYS A 60 -3.40 7.50 10.57
C LYS A 60 -4.09 8.12 9.35
N ALA A 61 -4.37 7.33 8.31
CA ALA A 61 -5.06 7.81 7.12
C ALA A 61 -6.49 8.33 7.46
N ILE A 62 -7.21 7.62 8.34
CA ILE A 62 -8.53 8.06 8.82
C ILE A 62 -8.39 9.37 9.60
N ALA A 63 -7.45 9.46 10.53
CA ALA A 63 -7.21 10.69 11.30
C ALA A 63 -6.83 11.87 10.41
N ASP A 64 -5.94 11.66 9.44
CA ASP A 64 -5.49 12.68 8.50
C ASP A 64 -6.62 13.16 7.56
N SER A 65 -7.62 12.33 7.30
CA SER A 65 -8.78 12.70 6.46
C SER A 65 -9.69 13.75 7.11
N GLY A 66 -9.67 13.87 8.42
CA GLY A 66 -10.58 14.73 9.20
C GLY A 66 -12.01 14.19 9.32
N TYR A 67 -12.31 13.04 8.71
CA TYR A 67 -13.61 12.39 8.84
C TYR A 67 -13.65 11.43 10.03
N THR A 68 -14.82 11.30 10.63
CA THR A 68 -15.12 10.24 11.59
C THR A 68 -15.40 8.91 10.88
N ILE A 69 -15.28 7.81 11.59
CA ILE A 69 -15.59 6.47 11.03
C ILE A 69 -17.03 6.39 10.54
N ASP A 70 -17.97 7.08 11.18
CA ASP A 70 -19.38 7.08 10.81
C ASP A 70 -19.65 7.79 9.49
N GLU A 71 -18.82 8.78 9.15
CA GLU A 71 -18.89 9.53 7.88
C GLU A 71 -18.27 8.80 6.69
N ILE A 72 -17.59 7.66 6.93
CA ILE A 72 -17.08 6.81 5.86
C ILE A 72 -18.22 5.97 5.28
N ASP A 73 -18.65 6.27 4.07
CA ASP A 73 -19.75 5.57 3.41
C ASP A 73 -19.41 4.15 2.98
N LYS A 74 -18.19 3.94 2.44
CA LYS A 74 -17.77 2.67 1.86
C LYS A 74 -16.31 2.37 2.14
N ILE A 75 -16.04 1.08 2.38
CA ILE A 75 -14.69 0.51 2.49
C ILE A 75 -14.47 -0.35 1.25
N ILE A 76 -13.48 0.01 0.46
CA ILE A 76 -13.09 -0.75 -0.73
C ILE A 76 -11.72 -1.35 -0.48
N LEU A 77 -11.63 -2.67 -0.56
CA LEU A 77 -10.37 -3.40 -0.45
C LEU A 77 -9.81 -3.66 -1.84
N VAL A 78 -8.54 -3.36 -2.04
CA VAL A 78 -7.85 -3.51 -3.32
C VAL A 78 -6.58 -4.34 -3.16
N GLY A 79 -6.18 -5.03 -4.25
CA GLY A 79 -5.03 -5.92 -4.28
C GLY A 79 -5.30 -7.31 -3.73
N GLY A 80 -4.58 -8.31 -4.24
CA GLY A 80 -4.81 -9.73 -3.94
C GLY A 80 -4.69 -10.09 -2.46
N SER A 81 -3.81 -9.42 -1.70
CA SER A 81 -3.65 -9.68 -0.26
C SER A 81 -4.87 -9.28 0.58
N SER A 82 -5.73 -8.37 0.08
CA SER A 82 -6.97 -8.01 0.75
C SER A 82 -8.04 -9.12 0.72
N ARG A 83 -7.79 -10.20 -0.03
CA ARG A 83 -8.64 -11.42 0.00
C ARG A 83 -8.39 -12.28 1.24
N ILE A 84 -7.30 -12.07 1.97
CA ILE A 84 -6.97 -12.81 3.20
C ILE A 84 -8.02 -12.47 4.27
N PRO A 85 -8.73 -13.47 4.84
CA PRO A 85 -9.78 -13.21 5.84
C PRO A 85 -9.29 -12.40 7.04
N ALA A 86 -8.09 -12.69 7.56
CA ALA A 86 -7.53 -11.95 8.68
C ALA A 86 -7.35 -10.45 8.40
N VAL A 87 -7.06 -10.06 7.16
CA VAL A 87 -6.98 -8.64 6.74
C VAL A 87 -8.36 -8.01 6.77
N GLN A 88 -9.38 -8.71 6.25
CA GLN A 88 -10.77 -8.23 6.25
C GLN A 88 -11.31 -8.07 7.68
N ASP A 89 -11.05 -9.05 8.53
CA ASP A 89 -11.45 -9.04 9.94
C ASP A 89 -10.78 -7.89 10.72
N ALA A 90 -9.49 -7.65 10.46
CA ALA A 90 -8.75 -6.55 11.07
C ALA A 90 -9.32 -5.17 10.66
N ILE A 91 -9.60 -4.95 9.38
CA ILE A 91 -10.23 -3.71 8.90
C ILE A 91 -11.64 -3.54 9.51
N LYS A 92 -12.43 -4.62 9.52
CA LYS A 92 -13.75 -4.60 10.14
C LYS A 92 -13.68 -4.26 11.63
N SER A 93 -12.69 -4.77 12.36
CA SER A 93 -12.52 -4.47 13.80
C SER A 93 -12.21 -3.00 14.07
N ILE A 94 -11.48 -2.31 13.16
CA ILE A 94 -11.18 -0.88 13.29
C ILE A 94 -12.37 -0.01 12.90
N LEU A 95 -13.03 -0.34 11.78
CA LEU A 95 -14.04 0.52 11.18
C LEU A 95 -15.48 0.17 11.59
N GLY A 96 -15.68 -0.98 12.24
CA GLY A 96 -17.01 -1.44 12.62
C GLY A 96 -17.97 -1.71 11.44
N LYS A 97 -17.46 -1.66 10.21
CA LYS A 97 -18.22 -1.79 8.97
C LYS A 97 -17.64 -2.91 8.08
N GLU A 98 -18.52 -3.59 7.35
CA GLU A 98 -18.10 -4.60 6.38
C GLU A 98 -17.50 -3.94 5.12
N PRO A 99 -16.38 -4.46 4.59
CA PRO A 99 -15.90 -4.04 3.29
C PRO A 99 -16.91 -4.28 2.18
N SER A 100 -16.99 -3.35 1.24
CA SER A 100 -17.87 -3.44 0.07
C SER A 100 -17.46 -4.58 -0.85
N LYS A 101 -18.40 -5.43 -1.25
CA LYS A 101 -18.15 -6.61 -2.11
C LYS A 101 -18.34 -6.33 -3.61
N GLY A 102 -18.68 -5.09 -3.99
CA GLY A 102 -19.04 -4.75 -5.36
C GLY A 102 -17.88 -4.52 -6.32
N VAL A 103 -16.64 -4.59 -5.85
CA VAL A 103 -15.45 -4.36 -6.67
C VAL A 103 -14.52 -5.57 -6.55
N ASN A 104 -14.02 -6.06 -7.70
CA ASN A 104 -12.99 -7.09 -7.71
C ASN A 104 -11.65 -6.46 -7.28
N PRO A 105 -11.04 -6.91 -6.16
CA PRO A 105 -9.79 -6.35 -5.65
C PRO A 105 -8.61 -6.40 -6.64
N ASP A 106 -8.60 -7.39 -7.54
CA ASP A 106 -7.50 -7.58 -8.50
C ASP A 106 -7.63 -6.64 -9.72
N GLU A 107 -8.84 -6.20 -10.04
CA GLU A 107 -9.15 -5.39 -11.22
C GLU A 107 -9.36 -3.91 -10.90
N CYS A 108 -9.56 -3.56 -9.64
CA CYS A 108 -9.94 -2.23 -9.20
C CYS A 108 -9.00 -1.13 -9.73
N VAL A 109 -7.69 -1.36 -9.68
CA VAL A 109 -6.68 -0.40 -10.15
C VAL A 109 -6.76 -0.22 -11.67
N ALA A 110 -6.91 -1.31 -12.43
CA ALA A 110 -7.04 -1.25 -13.89
C ALA A 110 -8.32 -0.53 -14.32
N ILE A 111 -9.44 -0.79 -13.64
CA ILE A 111 -10.71 -0.10 -13.88
C ILE A 111 -10.58 1.39 -13.56
N GLY A 112 -9.98 1.74 -12.43
CA GLY A 112 -9.73 3.13 -12.05
C GLY A 112 -8.85 3.87 -13.06
N ALA A 113 -7.79 3.24 -13.54
CA ALA A 113 -6.92 3.79 -14.57
C ALA A 113 -7.67 4.02 -15.91
N ALA A 114 -8.54 3.08 -16.30
CA ALA A 114 -9.36 3.23 -17.50
C ALA A 114 -10.36 4.39 -17.37
N ILE A 115 -11.01 4.54 -16.21
CA ILE A 115 -11.90 5.68 -15.94
C ILE A 115 -11.13 7.00 -16.01
N GLN A 116 -9.95 7.06 -15.37
CA GLN A 116 -9.11 8.26 -15.40
C GLN A 116 -8.64 8.61 -16.82
N ALA A 117 -8.31 7.63 -17.64
CA ALA A 117 -8.02 7.86 -19.05
C ALA A 117 -9.23 8.45 -19.78
N GLY A 118 -10.43 7.93 -19.53
CA GLY A 118 -11.69 8.48 -20.06
C GLY A 118 -11.94 9.95 -19.64
N VAL A 119 -11.60 10.30 -18.41
CA VAL A 119 -11.65 11.69 -17.93
C VAL A 119 -10.67 12.58 -18.69
N LEU A 120 -9.43 12.12 -18.89
CA LEU A 120 -8.39 12.88 -19.57
C LEU A 120 -8.69 13.14 -21.05
N VAL A 121 -9.34 12.19 -21.75
CA VAL A 121 -9.77 12.38 -23.15
C VAL A 121 -11.12 13.06 -23.29
N GLY A 122 -11.83 13.32 -22.18
CA GLY A 122 -13.11 14.03 -22.15
C GLY A 122 -14.36 13.18 -22.39
N ASP A 123 -14.21 11.86 -22.42
CA ASP A 123 -15.32 10.91 -22.57
C ASP A 123 -16.14 10.76 -21.28
N VAL A 124 -15.48 10.85 -20.13
CA VAL A 124 -16.09 10.80 -18.79
C VAL A 124 -16.04 12.20 -18.18
N LYS A 125 -17.21 12.75 -17.85
CA LYS A 125 -17.34 14.15 -17.36
C LYS A 125 -17.85 14.26 -15.94
N ASP A 126 -18.40 13.17 -15.38
CA ASP A 126 -19.07 13.17 -14.09
C ASP A 126 -18.15 12.75 -12.93
N VAL A 127 -16.87 12.54 -13.22
CA VAL A 127 -15.86 12.13 -12.22
C VAL A 127 -14.73 13.16 -12.21
N LEU A 128 -14.43 13.68 -11.02
CA LEU A 128 -13.27 14.52 -10.76
C LEU A 128 -12.35 13.78 -9.78
N LEU A 129 -11.14 13.46 -10.23
CA LEU A 129 -10.07 13.00 -9.36
C LEU A 129 -9.08 14.14 -9.15
N LEU A 130 -8.90 14.56 -7.92
CA LEU A 130 -7.84 15.45 -7.48
C LEU A 130 -6.84 14.63 -6.67
N ASP A 131 -5.63 14.55 -7.18
CA ASP A 131 -4.53 13.87 -6.50
C ASP A 131 -3.78 14.84 -5.59
N VAL A 132 -3.01 14.33 -4.65
CA VAL A 132 -2.23 15.10 -3.68
C VAL A 132 -0.80 14.60 -3.59
N THR A 133 0.10 15.46 -3.12
CA THR A 133 1.46 15.05 -2.75
C THR A 133 1.39 14.15 -1.50
N PRO A 134 1.84 12.88 -1.55
CA PRO A 134 1.76 11.98 -0.40
C PRO A 134 2.73 12.36 0.71
N LEU A 135 3.86 12.99 0.35
CA LEU A 135 4.91 13.46 1.23
C LEU A 135 5.26 14.91 0.87
N SER A 136 5.87 15.65 1.81
CA SER A 136 6.36 16.99 1.52
C SER A 136 7.50 16.96 0.51
N LEU A 137 7.61 17.99 -0.29
CA LEU A 137 8.71 18.21 -1.24
C LEU A 137 9.54 19.40 -0.78
N GLY A 138 10.84 19.28 -0.82
CA GLY A 138 11.75 20.31 -0.41
C GLY A 138 13.16 20.09 -0.91
N ILE A 139 14.09 20.86 -0.37
CA ILE A 139 15.51 20.74 -0.68
C ILE A 139 16.33 20.61 0.60
N GLU A 140 17.50 19.99 0.48
CA GLU A 140 18.50 20.02 1.51
C GLU A 140 19.15 21.41 1.55
N THR A 141 19.22 21.99 2.75
CA THR A 141 19.89 23.26 3.02
C THR A 141 21.09 23.06 3.92
N LEU A 142 21.81 24.15 4.24
CA LEU A 142 23.03 24.11 5.04
C LEU A 142 22.85 23.30 6.33
N GLY A 143 23.78 22.37 6.57
CA GLY A 143 23.75 21.49 7.75
C GLY A 143 22.89 20.24 7.59
N GLY A 144 22.49 19.86 6.35
CA GLY A 144 21.68 18.67 6.08
C GLY A 144 20.20 18.84 6.47
N VAL A 145 19.72 20.08 6.58
CA VAL A 145 18.35 20.37 7.01
C VAL A 145 17.40 20.25 5.82
N PHE A 146 16.36 19.44 5.95
CA PHE A 146 15.27 19.40 4.98
C PHE A 146 14.41 20.66 5.09
N THR A 147 14.47 21.52 4.06
CA THR A 147 13.63 22.72 3.98
C THR A 147 12.47 22.48 3.03
N LYS A 148 11.29 22.45 3.59
CA LYS A 148 10.05 22.14 2.91
C LYS A 148 9.57 23.30 2.05
N ILE A 149 9.22 23.03 0.79
CA ILE A 149 8.69 24.02 -0.18
C ILE A 149 7.23 23.73 -0.52
N ILE A 150 6.86 22.45 -0.60
CA ILE A 150 5.48 22.02 -0.83
C ILE A 150 5.11 21.06 0.30
N ASP A 151 4.01 21.32 0.97
CA ASP A 151 3.51 20.47 2.06
C ASP A 151 2.90 19.18 1.53
N ARG A 152 3.00 18.11 2.31
CA ARG A 152 2.22 16.89 2.07
C ARG A 152 0.73 17.21 2.02
N ASN A 153 -0.04 16.40 1.30
CA ASN A 153 -1.46 16.58 1.08
C ASN A 153 -1.83 17.87 0.30
N THR A 154 -0.88 18.48 -0.40
CA THR A 154 -1.17 19.58 -1.33
C THR A 154 -1.73 19.02 -2.63
N THR A 155 -2.89 19.53 -3.06
CA THR A 155 -3.52 19.13 -4.31
C THR A 155 -2.62 19.45 -5.51
N ILE A 156 -2.51 18.50 -6.45
CA ILE A 156 -1.75 18.67 -7.69
C ILE A 156 -2.68 18.88 -8.90
N PRO A 157 -2.24 19.65 -9.92
CA PRO A 157 -0.91 20.26 -10.10
C PRO A 157 -0.67 21.45 -9.14
N THR A 158 0.55 21.55 -8.63
CA THR A 158 0.97 22.65 -7.76
C THR A 158 2.41 23.07 -8.06
N SER A 159 2.79 24.26 -7.64
CA SER A 159 4.16 24.75 -7.69
C SER A 159 4.49 25.52 -6.41
N GLY A 160 5.73 25.44 -5.98
CA GLY A 160 6.25 26.20 -4.85
C GLY A 160 7.59 26.82 -5.19
N SER A 161 7.87 27.99 -4.64
CA SER A 161 9.17 28.67 -4.76
C SER A 161 9.58 29.27 -3.44
N GLN A 162 10.88 29.24 -3.15
CA GLN A 162 11.46 29.87 -1.98
C GLN A 162 12.82 30.45 -2.35
N VAL A 163 13.11 31.62 -1.78
CA VAL A 163 14.41 32.29 -1.99
C VAL A 163 15.40 31.79 -0.94
N PHE A 164 16.58 31.41 -1.39
CA PHE A 164 17.69 31.00 -0.54
C PHE A 164 18.90 31.88 -0.84
N SER A 165 19.77 32.06 0.15
CA SER A 165 21.05 32.73 -0.01
C SER A 165 22.18 31.69 -0.06
N THR A 166 23.31 32.10 -0.67
CA THR A 166 24.54 31.30 -0.62
C THR A 166 25.14 31.31 0.78
N ALA A 167 25.88 30.28 1.14
CA ALA A 167 26.52 30.14 2.47
C ALA A 167 27.69 31.10 2.65
N VAL A 168 28.35 31.52 1.57
CA VAL A 168 29.49 32.42 1.55
C VAL A 168 29.37 33.41 0.40
N ASP A 169 30.02 34.58 0.55
CA ASP A 169 30.08 35.59 -0.51
C ASP A 169 30.83 35.06 -1.73
N ASN A 170 30.36 35.41 -2.94
CA ASN A 170 30.93 35.02 -4.21
C ASN A 170 30.97 33.49 -4.45
N GLN A 171 30.08 32.72 -3.84
CA GLN A 171 29.96 31.28 -4.09
C GLN A 171 29.58 31.04 -5.56
N PRO A 172 30.43 30.29 -6.33
CA PRO A 172 30.24 30.19 -7.80
C PRO A 172 29.15 29.17 -8.21
N SER A 173 28.76 28.26 -7.32
CA SER A 173 27.75 27.21 -7.60
C SER A 173 27.04 26.79 -6.33
N VAL A 174 25.87 26.22 -6.53
CA VAL A 174 25.10 25.51 -5.49
C VAL A 174 24.64 24.17 -6.04
N ASP A 175 24.71 23.13 -5.23
CA ASP A 175 24.09 21.86 -5.52
C ASP A 175 22.68 21.88 -4.94
N VAL A 176 21.68 21.55 -5.77
CA VAL A 176 20.29 21.48 -5.35
C VAL A 176 19.90 20.02 -5.18
N HIS A 177 19.84 19.56 -3.94
CA HIS A 177 19.41 18.23 -3.58
C HIS A 177 17.93 18.25 -3.25
N VAL A 178 17.09 17.73 -4.18
CA VAL A 178 15.64 17.68 -4.00
C VAL A 178 15.27 16.41 -3.24
N LEU A 179 14.46 16.57 -2.20
CA LEU A 179 14.06 15.52 -1.29
C LEU A 179 12.53 15.44 -1.20
N GLN A 180 12.06 14.25 -0.88
CA GLN A 180 10.65 13.97 -0.57
C GLN A 180 10.59 13.25 0.76
N GLY A 181 9.83 13.81 1.75
CA GLY A 181 9.76 13.23 3.10
C GLY A 181 8.81 13.96 4.05
#